data_8768c7ac24f34971aa23d944155d1438
#
_entry.id   8768c7ac24f34971aa23d944155d1438
#
_cell.length_a   1.000
_cell.length_b   1.000
_cell.length_c   1.000
_cell.angle_alpha   90.00
_cell.angle_beta   90.00
_cell.angle_gamma   90.00
#
_symmetry.space_group_name_H-M   'P 1'
#
loop_
_entity.id
_entity.type
_entity.pdbx_description
1 polymer ?
#
loop_
_entity_poly.entity_id
_entity_poly.type
_entity_poly.pdbx_seq_one_letter_code
_entity_poly.pdbx_strand_id
1 'polypeptide(L)'
;MSTDRLTAHGVFVEVEGLGVWLSGASGAGKSELGLELVSRGHRLVADDAIEFRIDAGNPAYLIGRCPPLLDGFIEVRGLGILNLRRLYGDASVLGEHRLDLAIALDARTEPSADERLTGRRSTVNVLGIAVPEISLPRRVGHNLAVLVEAACRDHRHRAAGYNACDDLVARQAQHLIAQAAAAANPAPAASATGSPVEPHQQD
;
A
#
# COMPACT_ATOMS: atom_id res chain seq x y z
N MET A 1 -11.19 7.43 34.23
CA MET A 1 -11.37 8.45 33.21
C MET A 1 -10.93 7.80 31.90
N SER A 2 -11.85 7.44 31.02
CA SER A 2 -11.53 6.87 29.72
C SER A 2 -10.92 7.98 28.87
N THR A 3 -9.69 7.80 28.42
CA THR A 3 -9.01 8.80 27.58
C THR A 3 -9.48 8.55 26.15
N ASP A 4 -10.58 9.18 25.76
CA ASP A 4 -11.14 9.06 24.40
C ASP A 4 -10.30 9.80 23.34
N ARG A 5 -9.11 10.26 23.70
CA ARG A 5 -8.20 11.02 22.83
C ARG A 5 -6.76 10.59 23.02
N LEU A 6 -5.99 10.59 21.94
CA LEU A 6 -4.56 10.28 21.89
C LEU A 6 -3.88 11.26 20.92
N THR A 7 -2.77 11.86 21.34
CA THR A 7 -1.88 12.53 20.38
C THR A 7 -0.79 11.56 19.95
N ALA A 8 -0.71 11.30 18.65
CA ALA A 8 0.30 10.44 18.05
C ALA A 8 1.28 11.27 17.20
N HIS A 9 2.53 10.82 17.14
CA HIS A 9 3.53 11.43 16.27
C HIS A 9 3.50 10.79 14.87
N GLY A 10 3.62 11.60 13.83
CA GLY A 10 3.65 11.14 12.45
C GLY A 10 3.03 12.13 11.48
N VAL A 11 2.76 11.67 10.27
CA VAL A 11 2.04 12.44 9.25
C VAL A 11 0.72 11.75 8.97
N PHE A 12 -0.35 12.50 8.92
CA PHE A 12 -1.67 12.00 8.57
C PHE A 12 -2.13 12.63 7.27
N VAL A 13 -2.36 11.80 6.26
CA VAL A 13 -2.73 12.22 4.91
C VAL A 13 -3.97 11.46 4.44
N GLU A 14 -4.77 12.10 3.63
CA GLU A 14 -5.79 11.39 2.87
C GLU A 14 -5.21 10.99 1.51
N VAL A 15 -5.28 9.70 1.19
CA VAL A 15 -4.78 9.10 -0.05
C VAL A 15 -5.91 8.32 -0.71
N GLU A 16 -6.41 8.81 -1.83
CA GLU A 16 -7.49 8.18 -2.60
C GLU A 16 -8.75 7.85 -1.77
N GLY A 17 -9.11 8.72 -0.84
CA GLY A 17 -10.28 8.57 0.03
C GLY A 17 -10.03 7.79 1.31
N LEU A 18 -8.80 7.29 1.56
CA LEU A 18 -8.41 6.63 2.80
C LEU A 18 -7.56 7.56 3.67
N GLY A 19 -7.85 7.62 4.97
CA GLY A 19 -6.98 8.26 5.95
C GLY A 19 -5.81 7.36 6.31
N VAL A 20 -4.60 7.82 6.03
CA VAL A 20 -3.35 7.07 6.17
C VAL A 20 -2.45 7.75 7.20
N TRP A 21 -2.12 7.04 8.26
CA TRP A 21 -1.13 7.47 9.24
C TRP A 21 0.26 6.95 8.89
N LEU A 22 1.16 7.85 8.48
CA LEU A 22 2.57 7.54 8.25
C LEU A 22 3.31 7.61 9.59
N SER A 23 3.78 6.48 10.07
CA SER A 23 4.52 6.31 11.32
C SER A 23 5.99 5.92 11.06
N GLY A 24 6.81 5.95 12.09
CA GLY A 24 8.23 5.57 12.01
C GLY A 24 9.12 6.51 12.80
N ALA A 25 10.40 6.16 12.90
CA ALA A 25 11.38 6.91 13.67
C ALA A 25 11.51 8.38 13.21
N SER A 26 12.01 9.26 14.10
CA SER A 26 12.39 10.62 13.70
C SER A 26 13.41 10.57 12.57
N GLY A 27 13.27 11.45 11.58
CA GLY A 27 14.13 11.45 10.39
C GLY A 27 13.86 10.29 9.41
N ALA A 28 12.71 9.59 9.55
CA ALA A 28 12.31 8.54 8.61
C ALA A 28 11.86 9.05 7.24
N GLY A 29 11.73 10.35 7.05
CA GLY A 29 11.24 10.94 5.78
C GLY A 29 9.72 11.02 5.72
N LYS A 30 9.03 11.03 6.86
CA LYS A 30 7.55 11.07 6.90
C LYS A 30 6.99 12.36 6.30
N SER A 31 7.54 13.51 6.69
CA SER A 31 7.09 14.82 6.19
C SER A 31 7.46 15.02 4.73
N GLU A 32 8.64 14.57 4.29
CA GLU A 32 9.04 14.57 2.87
C GLU A 32 8.07 13.72 2.03
N LEU A 33 7.70 12.53 2.53
CA LEU A 33 6.70 11.68 1.89
C LEU A 33 5.30 12.32 1.89
N GLY A 34 4.90 12.95 3.00
CA GLY A 34 3.66 13.71 3.08
C GLY A 34 3.58 14.83 2.04
N LEU A 35 4.67 15.60 1.91
CA LEU A 35 4.79 16.66 0.89
C LEU A 35 4.72 16.06 -0.54
N GLU A 36 5.40 14.96 -0.80
CA GLU A 36 5.33 14.28 -2.10
C GLU A 36 3.91 13.82 -2.42
N LEU A 37 3.20 13.21 -1.48
CA LEU A 37 1.80 12.81 -1.66
C LEU A 37 0.89 14.01 -1.96
N VAL A 38 1.06 15.12 -1.24
CA VAL A 38 0.29 16.36 -1.51
C VAL A 38 0.60 16.90 -2.90
N SER A 39 1.86 16.89 -3.34
CA SER A 39 2.24 17.33 -4.69
C SER A 39 1.62 16.47 -5.80
N ARG A 40 1.22 15.23 -5.47
CA ARG A 40 0.54 14.26 -6.36
C ARG A 40 -0.99 14.37 -6.31
N GLY A 41 -1.53 15.33 -5.54
CA GLY A 41 -2.96 15.62 -5.46
C GLY A 41 -3.68 14.99 -4.27
N HIS A 42 -2.96 14.36 -3.35
CA HIS A 42 -3.49 13.92 -2.05
C HIS A 42 -3.58 15.07 -1.06
N ARG A 43 -4.15 14.86 0.12
CA ARG A 43 -4.46 15.95 1.05
C ARG A 43 -3.82 15.73 2.42
N LEU A 44 -3.14 16.73 2.95
CA LEU A 44 -2.63 16.71 4.32
C LEU A 44 -3.78 16.84 5.31
N VAL A 45 -3.75 16.04 6.38
CA VAL A 45 -4.59 16.25 7.57
C VAL A 45 -3.75 16.83 8.71
N ALA A 46 -2.59 16.22 9.01
CA ALA A 46 -1.69 16.70 10.07
C ALA A 46 -0.24 16.30 9.79
N ASP A 47 0.71 17.12 10.24
CA ASP A 47 2.14 16.79 10.34
C ASP A 47 2.60 16.92 11.78
N ASP A 48 3.54 16.08 12.18
CA ASP A 48 4.18 15.97 13.49
C ASP A 48 3.23 15.53 14.63
N ALA A 49 2.09 16.17 14.84
CA ALA A 49 1.12 15.87 15.89
C ALA A 49 -0.26 15.58 15.30
N ILE A 50 -0.80 14.39 15.58
CA ILE A 50 -2.12 13.96 15.15
C ILE A 50 -2.97 13.71 16.41
N GLU A 51 -4.07 14.43 16.55
CA GLU A 51 -5.04 14.20 17.61
C GLU A 51 -6.08 13.17 17.16
N PHE A 52 -5.96 11.92 17.63
CA PHE A 52 -6.97 10.89 17.40
C PHE A 52 -8.06 10.92 18.46
N ARG A 53 -9.30 10.70 18.03
CA ARG A 53 -10.47 10.47 18.88
C ARG A 53 -11.31 9.32 18.35
N ILE A 54 -12.02 8.66 19.26
CA ILE A 54 -13.02 7.67 18.86
C ILE A 54 -14.28 8.40 18.39
N ASP A 55 -14.82 7.97 17.27
CA ASP A 55 -16.19 8.26 16.84
C ASP A 55 -17.06 7.04 17.13
N ALA A 56 -18.18 7.27 17.82
CA ALA A 56 -19.07 6.22 18.32
C ALA A 56 -19.99 5.60 17.26
N GLY A 57 -19.61 5.63 15.98
CA GLY A 57 -20.32 4.93 14.93
C GLY A 57 -20.44 3.41 15.18
N ASN A 58 -21.21 2.72 14.40
CA ASN A 58 -21.33 1.25 14.49
C ASN A 58 -20.86 0.60 13.18
N PRO A 59 -19.63 0.02 13.12
CA PRO A 59 -18.63 -0.07 14.22
C PRO A 59 -17.98 1.28 14.54
N ALA A 60 -17.44 1.41 15.76
CA ALA A 60 -16.66 2.56 16.18
C ALA A 60 -15.39 2.70 15.32
N TYR A 61 -14.98 3.92 15.02
CA TYR A 61 -13.81 4.22 14.21
C TYR A 61 -13.03 5.43 14.78
N LEU A 62 -11.85 5.65 14.26
CA LEU A 62 -10.97 6.75 14.68
C LEU A 62 -11.07 7.91 13.71
N ILE A 63 -11.14 9.12 14.26
CA ILE A 63 -10.95 10.38 13.52
C ILE A 63 -9.63 10.99 13.97
N GLY A 64 -8.78 11.35 13.03
CA GLY A 64 -7.56 12.10 13.24
C GLY A 64 -7.70 13.52 12.72
N ARG A 65 -7.13 14.50 13.45
CA ARG A 65 -7.09 15.89 13.05
C ARG A 65 -5.77 16.55 13.43
N CYS A 66 -5.48 17.69 12.82
CA CYS A 66 -4.38 18.54 13.20
C CYS A 66 -4.74 19.41 14.42
N PRO A 67 -3.82 19.64 15.37
CA PRO A 67 -3.95 20.74 16.31
C PRO A 67 -4.13 22.09 15.56
N PRO A 68 -5.06 22.98 15.97
CA PRO A 68 -5.37 24.19 15.19
C PRO A 68 -4.18 25.10 14.86
N LEU A 69 -3.17 25.14 15.75
CA LEU A 69 -1.97 25.94 15.55
C LEU A 69 -1.12 25.47 14.36
N LEU A 70 -1.16 24.17 14.05
CA LEU A 70 -0.32 23.51 13.02
C LEU A 70 -1.07 23.28 11.70
N ASP A 71 -2.35 23.65 11.63
CA ASP A 71 -3.21 23.34 10.49
C ASP A 71 -2.66 23.89 9.16
N GLY A 72 -2.40 22.99 8.21
CA GLY A 72 -1.85 23.30 6.90
C GLY A 72 -0.35 23.55 6.85
N PHE A 73 0.36 23.41 7.97
CA PHE A 73 1.82 23.51 8.01
C PHE A 73 2.46 22.11 8.00
N ILE A 74 3.65 22.04 7.38
CA ILE A 74 4.49 20.85 7.35
C ILE A 74 5.95 21.27 7.53
N GLU A 75 6.71 20.52 8.34
CA GLU A 75 8.16 20.72 8.49
C GLU A 75 8.92 19.74 7.59
N VAL A 76 9.69 20.29 6.65
CA VAL A 76 10.50 19.50 5.71
C VAL A 76 11.98 19.81 5.92
N ARG A 77 12.76 18.79 6.21
CA ARG A 77 14.20 18.96 6.44
C ARG A 77 14.87 19.57 5.21
N GLY A 78 15.62 20.64 5.44
CA GLY A 78 16.31 21.40 4.39
C GLY A 78 15.47 22.52 3.74
N LEU A 79 14.14 22.50 3.89
CA LEU A 79 13.25 23.57 3.43
C LEU A 79 12.64 24.38 4.59
N GLY A 80 12.60 23.79 5.81
CA GLY A 80 11.96 24.39 6.97
C GLY A 80 10.45 24.20 6.98
N ILE A 81 9.73 25.17 7.56
CA ILE A 81 8.27 25.12 7.69
C ILE A 81 7.61 25.66 6.41
N LEU A 82 6.74 24.87 5.81
CA LEU A 82 5.98 25.19 4.61
C LEU A 82 4.48 25.30 4.94
N ASN A 83 3.79 26.26 4.30
CA ASN A 83 2.33 26.34 4.35
C ASN A 83 1.74 25.75 3.08
N LEU A 84 1.13 24.56 3.20
CA LEU A 84 0.63 23.80 2.03
C LEU A 84 -0.57 24.47 1.36
N ARG A 85 -1.42 25.17 2.13
CA ARG A 85 -2.54 25.93 1.54
C ARG A 85 -2.04 27.03 0.61
N ARG A 86 -0.89 27.65 0.94
CA ARG A 86 -0.27 28.68 0.08
C ARG A 86 0.44 28.09 -1.12
N LEU A 87 1.00 26.89 -1.00
CA LEU A 87 1.76 26.24 -2.09
C LEU A 87 0.85 25.49 -3.07
N TYR A 88 -0.20 24.80 -2.55
CA TYR A 88 -1.01 23.88 -3.34
C TYR A 88 -2.51 24.20 -3.30
N GLY A 89 -2.92 25.29 -2.63
CA GLY A 89 -4.31 25.70 -2.49
C GLY A 89 -5.02 25.08 -1.29
N ASP A 90 -6.18 25.64 -0.91
CA ASP A 90 -6.94 25.22 0.27
C ASP A 90 -7.41 23.75 0.20
N ALA A 91 -7.67 23.26 -0.99
CA ALA A 91 -8.07 21.86 -1.22
C ALA A 91 -6.99 20.82 -0.87
N SER A 92 -5.72 21.23 -0.70
CA SER A 92 -4.60 20.36 -0.34
C SER A 92 -4.57 19.94 1.13
N VAL A 93 -5.45 20.54 1.96
CA VAL A 93 -5.49 20.30 3.42
C VAL A 93 -6.91 19.98 3.86
N LEU A 94 -7.04 18.94 4.71
CA LEU A 94 -8.29 18.58 5.38
C LEU A 94 -8.21 18.90 6.87
N GLY A 95 -9.31 19.35 7.47
CA GLY A 95 -9.36 19.59 8.90
C GLY A 95 -9.34 18.31 9.75
N GLU A 96 -10.00 17.27 9.29
CA GLU A 96 -10.00 15.94 9.93
C GLU A 96 -10.36 14.86 8.92
N HIS A 97 -9.98 13.61 9.21
CA HIS A 97 -10.36 12.45 8.41
C HIS A 97 -10.44 11.19 9.27
N ARG A 98 -11.19 10.17 8.81
CA ARG A 98 -11.17 8.84 9.40
C ARG A 98 -9.80 8.19 9.22
N LEU A 99 -9.30 7.47 10.23
CA LEU A 99 -8.10 6.62 10.10
C LEU A 99 -8.51 5.24 9.58
N ASP A 100 -7.98 4.87 8.41
CA ASP A 100 -8.29 3.60 7.75
C ASP A 100 -7.08 2.66 7.73
N LEU A 101 -5.85 3.22 7.61
CA LEU A 101 -4.63 2.47 7.43
C LEU A 101 -3.45 3.16 8.13
N ALA A 102 -2.60 2.40 8.79
CA ALA A 102 -1.28 2.86 9.21
C ALA A 102 -0.20 2.34 8.25
N ILE A 103 0.78 3.18 7.93
CA ILE A 103 1.97 2.79 7.17
C ILE A 103 3.20 3.12 8.00
N ALA A 104 3.90 2.08 8.43
CA ALA A 104 5.14 2.19 9.20
C ALA A 104 6.35 2.23 8.25
N LEU A 105 7.13 3.34 8.30
CA LEU A 105 8.40 3.44 7.59
C LEU A 105 9.49 2.72 8.38
N ASP A 106 9.81 1.49 7.96
CA ASP A 106 10.73 0.59 8.66
C ASP A 106 12.17 0.80 8.17
N ALA A 107 13.11 0.84 9.10
CA ALA A 107 14.54 0.88 8.78
C ALA A 107 15.08 -0.47 8.26
N ARG A 108 14.38 -1.58 8.48
CA ARG A 108 14.76 -2.90 7.98
C ARG A 108 14.64 -2.94 6.46
N THR A 109 15.72 -3.37 5.80
CA THR A 109 15.83 -3.31 4.34
C THR A 109 15.46 -4.62 3.65
N GLU A 110 15.57 -5.76 4.33
CA GLU A 110 15.34 -7.08 3.72
C GLU A 110 14.04 -7.74 4.27
N PRO A 111 13.05 -7.98 3.41
CA PRO A 111 11.89 -8.79 3.76
C PRO A 111 12.27 -10.28 3.81
N SER A 112 11.62 -11.06 4.67
CA SER A 112 11.69 -12.53 4.63
C SER A 112 11.11 -13.07 3.32
N ALA A 113 11.31 -14.38 3.05
CA ALA A 113 10.76 -15.02 1.85
C ALA A 113 9.22 -14.89 1.79
N ASP A 114 8.54 -15.09 2.91
CA ASP A 114 7.08 -14.97 3.01
C ASP A 114 6.61 -13.53 2.86
N GLU A 115 7.33 -12.58 3.47
CA GLU A 115 7.01 -11.15 3.35
C GLU A 115 7.18 -10.60 1.93
N ARG A 116 7.97 -11.26 1.06
CA ARG A 116 8.08 -10.89 -0.36
C ARG A 116 6.77 -11.16 -1.13
N LEU A 117 6.02 -12.17 -0.74
CA LEU A 117 4.76 -12.54 -1.38
C LEU A 117 3.55 -11.82 -0.77
N THR A 118 3.52 -11.72 0.56
CA THR A 118 2.34 -11.23 1.30
C THR A 118 2.43 -9.76 1.70
N GLY A 119 3.63 -9.17 1.66
CA GLY A 119 3.94 -7.91 2.31
C GLY A 119 4.00 -8.07 3.84
N ARG A 120 4.62 -7.09 4.52
CA ARG A 120 4.66 -7.06 5.99
C ARG A 120 3.42 -6.34 6.50
N ARG A 121 2.46 -7.10 7.04
CA ARG A 121 1.17 -6.62 7.51
C ARG A 121 0.99 -6.97 8.97
N SER A 122 0.44 -6.03 9.73
CA SER A 122 0.14 -6.13 11.16
C SER A 122 -1.09 -5.30 11.49
N THR A 123 -1.35 -5.14 12.75
CA THR A 123 -2.32 -4.17 13.27
C THR A 123 -1.65 -3.35 14.36
N VAL A 124 -1.97 -2.05 14.40
CA VAL A 124 -1.61 -1.17 15.50
C VAL A 124 -2.86 -0.84 16.32
N ASN A 125 -2.74 -0.86 17.64
CA ASN A 125 -3.85 -0.50 18.51
C ASN A 125 -3.81 1.01 18.81
N VAL A 126 -4.89 1.71 18.48
CA VAL A 126 -5.07 3.14 18.77
C VAL A 126 -6.38 3.29 19.57
N LEU A 127 -6.29 3.73 20.81
CA LEU A 127 -7.45 3.91 21.70
C LEU A 127 -8.35 2.66 21.83
N GLY A 128 -7.78 1.46 21.75
CA GLY A 128 -8.54 0.20 21.82
C GLY A 128 -9.06 -0.30 20.46
N ILE A 129 -8.93 0.48 19.38
CA ILE A 129 -9.33 0.09 18.03
C ILE A 129 -8.11 -0.45 17.27
N ALA A 130 -8.24 -1.66 16.72
CA ALA A 130 -7.20 -2.27 15.87
C ALA A 130 -7.24 -1.65 14.47
N VAL A 131 -6.17 -0.96 14.08
CA VAL A 131 -6.00 -0.34 12.75
C VAL A 131 -5.06 -1.23 11.92
N PRO A 132 -5.42 -1.61 10.69
CA PRO A 132 -4.52 -2.30 9.78
C PRO A 132 -3.23 -1.52 9.57
N GLU A 133 -2.09 -2.22 9.58
CA GLU A 133 -0.77 -1.61 9.38
C GLU A 133 0.01 -2.34 8.29
N ILE A 134 0.70 -1.57 7.46
CA ILE A 134 1.65 -2.08 6.46
C ILE A 134 3.01 -1.47 6.75
N SER A 135 4.06 -2.31 6.87
CA SER A 135 5.42 -1.82 7.01
C SER A 135 6.09 -1.72 5.63
N LEU A 136 6.55 -0.54 5.28
CA LEU A 136 7.30 -0.28 4.05
C LEU A 136 8.79 -0.11 4.36
N PRO A 137 9.69 -0.84 3.69
CA PRO A 137 11.12 -0.68 3.89
C PRO A 137 11.63 0.65 3.31
N ARG A 138 12.41 1.38 4.09
CA ARG A 138 13.12 2.57 3.63
C ARG A 138 14.35 2.16 2.83
N ARG A 139 14.32 2.34 1.52
CA ARG A 139 15.47 2.14 0.65
C ARG A 139 15.75 3.41 -0.15
N VAL A 140 17.02 3.74 -0.30
CA VAL A 140 17.44 4.84 -1.17
C VAL A 140 17.01 4.53 -2.60
N GLY A 141 16.39 5.50 -3.28
CA GLY A 141 15.93 5.36 -4.66
C GLY A 141 14.52 4.74 -4.83
N HIS A 142 13.85 4.31 -3.74
CA HIS A 142 12.45 3.89 -3.83
C HIS A 142 11.50 5.09 -3.81
N ASN A 143 10.57 5.13 -4.74
CA ASN A 143 9.47 6.08 -4.70
C ASN A 143 8.42 5.60 -3.68
N LEU A 144 8.52 6.08 -2.44
CA LEU A 144 7.64 5.68 -1.35
C LEU A 144 6.19 6.12 -1.60
N ALA A 145 5.94 7.25 -2.28
CA ALA A 145 4.59 7.71 -2.57
C ALA A 145 3.84 6.71 -3.46
N VAL A 146 4.50 6.15 -4.49
CA VAL A 146 3.92 5.09 -5.33
C VAL A 146 3.58 3.85 -4.50
N LEU A 147 4.45 3.48 -3.54
CA LEU A 147 4.19 2.32 -2.67
C LEU A 147 3.00 2.58 -1.73
N VAL A 148 2.86 3.80 -1.20
CA VAL A 148 1.71 4.20 -0.37
C VAL A 148 0.41 4.15 -1.19
N GLU A 149 0.39 4.74 -2.40
CA GLU A 149 -0.77 4.70 -3.29
C GLU A 149 -1.16 3.25 -3.62
N ALA A 150 -0.19 2.41 -3.99
CA ALA A 150 -0.42 0.99 -4.27
C ALA A 150 -0.95 0.23 -3.04
N ALA A 151 -0.39 0.50 -1.84
CA ALA A 151 -0.84 -0.10 -0.60
C ALA A 151 -2.29 0.28 -0.26
N CYS A 152 -2.68 1.54 -0.51
CA CYS A 152 -4.07 2.00 -0.32
C CYS A 152 -5.05 1.27 -1.27
N ARG A 153 -4.67 1.12 -2.55
CA ARG A 153 -5.48 0.37 -3.54
C ARG A 153 -5.62 -1.09 -3.17
N ASP A 154 -4.51 -1.75 -2.83
CA ASP A 154 -4.52 -3.16 -2.39
C ASP A 154 -5.32 -3.34 -1.09
N HIS A 155 -5.21 -2.41 -0.14
CA HIS A 155 -6.01 -2.43 1.08
C HIS A 155 -7.52 -2.42 0.77
N ARG A 156 -7.99 -1.56 -0.14
CA ARG A 156 -9.40 -1.54 -0.58
C ARG A 156 -9.82 -2.85 -1.25
N HIS A 157 -8.99 -3.41 -2.13
CA HIS A 157 -9.29 -4.69 -2.78
C HIS A 157 -9.38 -5.83 -1.77
N ARG A 158 -8.49 -5.86 -0.78
CA ARG A 158 -8.55 -6.86 0.29
C ARG A 158 -9.79 -6.70 1.18
N ALA A 159 -10.17 -5.48 1.51
CA ALA A 159 -11.41 -5.21 2.24
C ALA A 159 -12.65 -5.65 1.46
N ALA A 160 -12.58 -5.65 0.11
CA ALA A 160 -13.61 -6.19 -0.78
C ALA A 160 -13.50 -7.72 -1.01
N GLY A 161 -12.57 -8.42 -0.33
CA GLY A 161 -12.41 -9.88 -0.42
C GLY A 161 -11.43 -10.38 -1.47
N TYR A 162 -10.72 -9.50 -2.20
CA TYR A 162 -9.71 -9.92 -3.17
C TYR A 162 -8.32 -9.97 -2.55
N ASN A 163 -7.57 -11.05 -2.82
CA ASN A 163 -6.17 -11.21 -2.42
C ASN A 163 -5.34 -11.67 -3.63
N ALA A 164 -4.41 -10.84 -4.08
CA ALA A 164 -3.57 -11.12 -5.24
C ALA A 164 -2.66 -12.35 -5.05
N CYS A 165 -2.19 -12.61 -3.82
CA CYS A 165 -1.38 -13.79 -3.54
C CYS A 165 -2.19 -15.08 -3.71
N ASP A 166 -3.42 -15.11 -3.19
CA ASP A 166 -4.32 -16.28 -3.31
C ASP A 166 -4.71 -16.51 -4.77
N ASP A 167 -5.00 -15.43 -5.52
CA ASP A 167 -5.28 -15.51 -6.96
C ASP A 167 -4.08 -16.09 -7.73
N LEU A 168 -2.86 -15.62 -7.44
CA LEU A 168 -1.64 -16.13 -8.08
C LEU A 168 -1.44 -17.62 -7.77
N VAL A 169 -1.61 -18.04 -6.52
CA VAL A 169 -1.50 -19.46 -6.11
C VAL A 169 -2.54 -20.33 -6.84
N ALA A 170 -3.79 -19.86 -6.92
CA ALA A 170 -4.84 -20.58 -7.63
C ALA A 170 -4.52 -20.75 -9.13
N ARG A 171 -4.04 -19.69 -9.79
CA ARG A 171 -3.62 -19.75 -11.22
C ARG A 171 -2.44 -20.68 -11.43
N GLN A 172 -1.46 -20.66 -10.53
CA GLN A 172 -0.32 -21.57 -10.60
C GLN A 172 -0.73 -23.02 -10.46
N ALA A 173 -1.62 -23.33 -9.51
CA ALA A 173 -2.16 -24.68 -9.34
C ALA A 173 -2.90 -25.16 -10.60
N GLN A 174 -3.77 -24.32 -11.18
CA GLN A 174 -4.47 -24.63 -12.44
C GLN A 174 -3.49 -24.90 -13.60
N HIS A 175 -2.45 -24.08 -13.71
CA HIS A 175 -1.43 -24.26 -14.75
C HIS A 175 -0.68 -25.61 -14.62
N LEU A 176 -0.29 -25.99 -13.40
CA LEU A 176 0.36 -27.26 -13.13
C LEU A 176 -0.55 -28.46 -13.45
N ILE A 177 -1.83 -28.38 -13.12
CA ILE A 177 -2.83 -29.43 -13.45
C ILE A 177 -2.96 -29.55 -14.97
N ALA A 178 -3.06 -28.44 -15.70
CA ALA A 178 -3.16 -28.45 -17.16
C ALA A 178 -1.90 -29.05 -17.83
N GLN A 179 -0.71 -28.72 -17.32
CA GLN A 179 0.55 -29.30 -17.79
C GLN A 179 0.61 -30.82 -17.56
N ALA A 180 0.20 -31.29 -16.36
CA ALA A 180 0.16 -32.70 -16.03
C ALA A 180 -0.82 -33.47 -16.94
N ALA A 181 -2.00 -32.92 -17.22
CA ALA A 181 -2.97 -33.51 -18.13
C ALA A 181 -2.46 -33.60 -19.58
N ALA A 182 -1.77 -32.53 -20.06
CA ALA A 182 -1.16 -32.53 -21.39
C ALA A 182 -0.02 -33.56 -21.52
N ALA A 183 0.79 -33.74 -20.47
CA ALA A 183 1.85 -34.72 -20.42
C ALA A 183 1.31 -36.20 -20.38
N ALA A 184 0.15 -36.39 -19.73
CA ALA A 184 -0.50 -37.70 -19.64
C ALA A 184 -1.20 -38.13 -20.95
N ASN A 185 -1.52 -37.19 -21.85
CA ASN A 185 -2.16 -37.46 -23.13
C ASN A 185 -1.40 -36.79 -24.28
N PRO A 186 -0.18 -37.25 -24.64
CA PRO A 186 0.57 -36.68 -25.75
C PRO A 186 -0.20 -36.91 -27.05
N ALA A 187 -0.36 -35.83 -27.85
CA ALA A 187 -1.00 -35.94 -29.15
C ALA A 187 -0.32 -37.02 -30.00
N PRO A 188 -1.07 -37.86 -30.74
CA PRO A 188 -0.47 -38.91 -31.58
C PRO A 188 0.50 -38.24 -32.56
N ALA A 189 1.73 -38.78 -32.61
CA ALA A 189 2.73 -38.36 -33.57
C ALA A 189 2.15 -38.43 -34.97
N ALA A 190 2.14 -37.31 -35.70
CA ALA A 190 1.72 -37.30 -37.09
C ALA A 190 2.56 -38.30 -37.87
N SER A 191 1.92 -39.38 -38.31
CA SER A 191 2.54 -40.43 -39.14
C SER A 191 3.00 -39.75 -40.43
N ALA A 192 4.31 -39.64 -40.61
CA ALA A 192 4.93 -39.26 -41.88
C ALA A 192 4.67 -40.40 -42.88
N THR A 193 3.61 -40.26 -43.67
CA THR A 193 3.41 -41.09 -44.85
C THR A 193 4.44 -40.65 -45.90
N GLY A 194 5.60 -41.35 -45.89
CA GLY A 194 6.56 -41.30 -46.96
C GLY A 194 5.94 -42.00 -48.18
N SER A 195 5.69 -41.23 -49.24
CA SER A 195 5.38 -41.81 -50.55
C SER A 195 6.61 -42.53 -51.10
N PRO A 196 6.48 -43.74 -51.69
CA PRO A 196 7.59 -44.40 -52.33
C PRO A 196 7.91 -43.71 -53.65
N VAL A 197 9.19 -43.37 -53.84
CA VAL A 197 9.75 -42.92 -55.12
C VAL A 197 9.90 -44.11 -56.01
N GLU A 198 9.20 -44.14 -57.13
CA GLU A 198 9.42 -45.15 -58.21
C GLU A 198 10.76 -44.81 -58.93
N PRO A 199 11.54 -45.88 -59.28
CA PRO A 199 12.76 -45.67 -60.08
C PRO A 199 12.42 -45.56 -61.56
N HIS A 200 12.77 -44.45 -62.19
CA HIS A 200 12.80 -44.31 -63.65
C HIS A 200 13.88 -45.21 -64.23
N GLN A 201 13.47 -46.20 -65.04
CA GLN A 201 14.32 -46.90 -66.01
C GLN A 201 14.62 -45.93 -67.18
N GLN A 202 15.87 -45.84 -67.50
CA GLN A 202 16.35 -45.25 -68.75
C GLN A 202 16.38 -46.34 -69.83
N ASP A 203 15.92 -45.97 -71.04
CA ASP A 203 16.39 -46.40 -72.32
C ASP A 203 16.67 -45.16 -73.19
#